data_8f880c11d455d6848127b1bae520aadf
#
_entry.id   8f880c11d455d6848127b1bae520aadf
#
_cell.length_a   1.000
_cell.length_b   1.000
_cell.length_c   1.000
_cell.angle_alpha   90.00
_cell.angle_beta   90.00
_cell.angle_gamma   90.00
#
_symmetry.space_group_name_H-M   'P 1'
#
loop_
_entity.id
_entity.type
_entity.pdbx_description
1 polymer ?
#
loop_
_entity_poly.entity_id
_entity_poly.type
_entity_poly.pdbx_seq_one_letter_code
_entity_poly.pdbx_strand_id
1 'polypeptide(L)'
;PTDLRRTPRLRGTDADGVALRLDAMQDRIIVVSFAPEGCGAPCEAQQALLREVQAGVNVTPMREMVTFLTVGPAAEGWDSTNWHAISIEGGIPEAVDRFAALSERDSAAPMIHVIDRGGRHAAIFHGADFSHVNLTLYINDLTNAPPPEPGILDRIFEVFR
;
A
#
# COMPACT_ATOMS: atom_id res chain seq x y z
N PRO A 1 17.73 -8.25 -13.60
CA PRO A 1 17.66 -6.93 -12.99
C PRO A 1 16.25 -6.72 -12.47
N THR A 2 16.15 -6.59 -11.20
CA THR A 2 14.90 -6.20 -10.58
C THR A 2 14.65 -4.74 -10.96
N ASP A 3 13.73 -4.51 -11.87
CA ASP A 3 13.22 -3.18 -12.07
C ASP A 3 12.61 -2.71 -10.75
N LEU A 4 13.30 -1.81 -10.08
CA LEU A 4 12.74 -1.13 -8.93
C LEU A 4 11.67 -0.17 -9.47
N ARG A 5 10.46 -0.66 -9.62
CA ARG A 5 9.34 0.18 -10.01
C ARG A 5 9.09 1.18 -8.90
N ARG A 6 9.21 2.44 -9.22
CA ARG A 6 8.89 3.49 -8.27
C ARG A 6 7.39 3.63 -8.14
N THR A 7 6.96 3.72 -6.90
CA THR A 7 5.56 3.97 -6.58
C THR A 7 5.16 5.38 -7.01
N PRO A 8 3.97 5.56 -7.61
CA PRO A 8 3.45 6.89 -7.89
C PRO A 8 3.36 7.74 -6.63
N ARG A 9 3.44 9.05 -6.79
CA ARG A 9 3.28 9.97 -5.67
C ARG A 9 1.87 9.88 -5.10
N LEU A 10 1.80 9.82 -3.79
CA LEU A 10 0.54 9.84 -3.07
C LEU A 10 0.73 10.65 -1.81
N ARG A 11 -0.09 11.68 -1.66
CA ARG A 11 -0.11 12.51 -0.45
C ARG A 11 -1.53 12.91 -0.14
N GLY A 12 -1.85 12.98 1.11
CA GLY A 12 -3.18 13.36 1.55
C GLY A 12 -3.17 13.78 3.00
N THR A 13 -4.34 13.93 3.54
CA THR A 13 -4.56 14.38 4.91
C THR A 13 -5.45 13.39 5.62
N ASP A 14 -5.07 12.98 6.83
CA ASP A 14 -5.90 12.10 7.64
C ASP A 14 -7.06 12.86 8.33
N ALA A 15 -7.88 12.13 9.09
CA ALA A 15 -9.03 12.70 9.78
C ALA A 15 -8.67 13.76 10.83
N ASP A 16 -7.44 13.71 11.34
CA ASP A 16 -6.93 14.67 12.33
C ASP A 16 -6.23 15.88 11.67
N GLY A 17 -6.26 15.97 10.36
CA GLY A 17 -5.62 17.03 9.61
C GLY A 17 -4.12 16.86 9.43
N VAL A 18 -3.56 15.71 9.75
CA VAL A 18 -2.14 15.42 9.60
C VAL A 18 -1.84 15.03 8.15
N ALA A 19 -0.86 15.70 7.56
CA ALA A 19 -0.41 15.38 6.21
C ALA A 19 0.37 14.06 6.20
N LEU A 20 0.02 13.18 5.26
CA LEU A 20 0.71 11.92 5.02
C LEU A 20 1.21 11.89 3.59
N ARG A 21 2.49 11.56 3.42
CA ARG A 21 3.14 11.43 2.12
C ARG A 21 3.77 10.05 2.03
N LEU A 22 3.48 9.35 0.94
CA LEU A 22 3.99 8.01 0.73
C LEU A 22 5.53 8.00 0.64
N ASP A 23 6.12 9.00 -0.02
CA ASP A 23 7.57 9.11 -0.16
C ASP A 23 8.32 9.40 1.15
N ALA A 24 7.61 9.85 2.18
CA ALA A 24 8.17 10.05 3.51
C ALA A 24 8.10 8.79 4.40
N MET A 25 7.54 7.70 3.87
CA MET A 25 7.30 6.45 4.61
C MET A 25 8.14 5.29 4.07
N GLN A 26 9.32 5.58 3.53
CA GLN A 26 10.16 4.58 2.87
C GLN A 26 10.90 3.64 3.84
N ASP A 27 10.78 3.86 5.12
CA ASP A 27 11.36 3.01 6.16
C ASP A 27 10.51 1.78 6.49
N ARG A 28 9.33 1.67 5.89
CA ARG A 28 8.37 0.62 6.19
C ARG A 28 7.68 0.07 4.97
N ILE A 29 6.98 -1.04 5.15
CA ILE A 29 6.11 -1.64 4.15
C ILE A 29 4.75 -0.97 4.23
N ILE A 30 4.21 -0.55 3.09
CA ILE A 30 2.92 0.13 3.02
C ILE A 30 1.95 -0.73 2.22
N VAL A 31 0.78 -0.97 2.78
CA VAL A 31 -0.33 -1.66 2.10
C VAL A 31 -1.38 -0.61 1.74
N VAL A 32 -1.44 -0.26 0.47
CA VAL A 32 -2.31 0.81 -0.03
C VAL A 32 -3.57 0.22 -0.63
N SER A 33 -4.72 0.73 -0.22
CA SER A 33 -6.01 0.42 -0.83
C SER A 33 -6.76 1.70 -1.16
N PHE A 34 -7.72 1.60 -2.08
CA PHE A 34 -8.55 2.70 -2.51
C PHE A 34 -10.02 2.36 -2.27
N ALA A 35 -10.76 3.30 -1.70
CA ALA A 35 -12.18 3.14 -1.46
C ALA A 35 -12.93 4.34 -2.06
N PRO A 36 -13.02 4.42 -3.40
CA PRO A 36 -13.70 5.52 -4.05
C PRO A 36 -15.21 5.48 -3.77
N GLU A 37 -15.82 6.65 -3.79
CA GLU A 37 -17.28 6.75 -3.65
C GLU A 37 -17.95 5.93 -4.77
N GLY A 38 -18.97 5.18 -4.40
CA GLY A 38 -19.71 4.33 -5.33
C GLY A 38 -19.08 2.96 -5.62
N CYS A 39 -17.94 2.63 -5.02
CA CYS A 39 -17.35 1.30 -5.19
C CYS A 39 -18.22 0.19 -4.58
N GLY A 40 -18.84 0.44 -3.42
CA GLY A 40 -19.78 -0.49 -2.81
C GLY A 40 -19.19 -1.81 -2.38
N ALA A 41 -19.92 -2.90 -2.68
CA ALA A 41 -19.60 -4.24 -2.20
C ALA A 41 -18.18 -4.74 -2.50
N PRO A 42 -17.59 -4.53 -3.68
CA PRO A 42 -16.21 -4.98 -3.94
C PRO A 42 -15.19 -4.34 -3.00
N CYS A 43 -15.32 -3.06 -2.70
CA CYS A 43 -14.41 -2.40 -1.77
C CYS A 43 -14.68 -2.81 -0.32
N GLU A 44 -15.93 -3.02 0.04
CA GLU A 44 -16.27 -3.51 1.38
C GLU A 44 -15.70 -4.90 1.63
N ALA A 45 -15.80 -5.81 0.66
CA ALA A 45 -15.22 -7.14 0.75
C ALA A 45 -13.69 -7.09 0.88
N GLN A 46 -13.05 -6.22 0.11
CA GLN A 46 -11.61 -6.04 0.17
C GLN A 46 -11.18 -5.46 1.51
N GLN A 47 -11.90 -4.48 2.04
CA GLN A 47 -11.60 -3.90 3.36
C GLN A 47 -11.78 -4.92 4.48
N ALA A 48 -12.79 -5.79 4.39
CA ALA A 48 -12.99 -6.88 5.35
C ALA A 48 -11.80 -7.84 5.35
N LEU A 49 -11.32 -8.20 4.17
CA LEU A 49 -10.15 -9.06 4.01
C LEU A 49 -8.89 -8.40 4.58
N LEU A 50 -8.71 -7.11 4.32
CA LEU A 50 -7.58 -6.35 4.85
C LEU A 50 -7.60 -6.24 6.38
N ARG A 51 -8.78 -6.20 7.01
CA ARG A 51 -8.87 -6.25 8.48
C ARG A 51 -8.33 -7.56 9.03
N GLU A 52 -8.58 -8.67 8.34
CA GLU A 52 -8.01 -9.96 8.74
C GLU A 52 -6.50 -9.99 8.55
N VAL A 53 -5.99 -9.38 7.47
CA VAL A 53 -4.56 -9.24 7.25
C VAL A 53 -3.92 -8.41 8.36
N GLN A 54 -4.52 -7.28 8.70
CA GLN A 54 -4.00 -6.43 9.79
C GLN A 54 -4.00 -7.18 11.12
N ALA A 55 -5.05 -7.91 11.43
CA ALA A 55 -5.12 -8.69 12.65
C ALA A 55 -3.96 -9.71 12.73
N GLY A 56 -3.67 -10.38 11.64
CA GLY A 56 -2.55 -11.32 11.57
C GLY A 56 -1.19 -10.65 11.70
N VAL A 57 -1.01 -9.49 11.07
CA VAL A 57 0.23 -8.70 11.17
C VAL A 57 0.42 -8.17 12.59
N ASN A 58 -0.64 -7.66 13.21
CA ASN A 58 -0.54 -6.92 14.47
C ASN A 58 -0.35 -7.80 15.71
N VAL A 59 -0.53 -9.12 15.60
CA VAL A 59 -0.17 -10.04 16.70
C VAL A 59 1.29 -10.46 16.63
N THR A 60 2.06 -9.89 15.71
CA THR A 60 3.48 -10.20 15.50
C THR A 60 4.31 -8.91 15.56
N PRO A 61 5.66 -9.02 15.65
CA PRO A 61 6.54 -7.85 15.53
C PRO A 61 6.46 -7.12 14.19
N MET A 62 5.89 -7.72 13.15
CA MET A 62 5.63 -7.05 11.86
C MET A 62 4.82 -5.76 12.03
N ARG A 63 4.03 -5.65 13.06
CA ARG A 63 3.25 -4.45 13.39
C ARG A 63 4.09 -3.18 13.33
N GLU A 64 5.34 -3.23 13.77
CA GLU A 64 6.24 -2.06 13.79
C GLU A 64 6.78 -1.70 12.42
N MET A 65 6.63 -2.59 11.44
CA MET A 65 7.21 -2.45 10.10
C MET A 65 6.18 -2.18 9.02
N VAL A 66 4.91 -2.35 9.31
CA VAL A 66 3.83 -2.32 8.31
C VAL A 66 2.83 -1.23 8.66
N THR A 67 2.49 -0.43 7.65
CA THR A 67 1.41 0.56 7.74
C THR A 67 0.40 0.28 6.64
N PHE A 68 -0.87 0.31 7.00
CA PHE A 68 -1.99 0.24 6.07
C PHE A 68 -2.45 1.65 5.76
N LEU A 69 -2.75 1.91 4.50
CA LEU A 69 -3.17 3.22 4.03
C LEU A 69 -4.35 3.06 3.08
N THR A 70 -5.49 3.63 3.44
CA THR A 70 -6.66 3.65 2.58
C THR A 70 -6.92 5.06 2.09
N VAL A 71 -7.02 5.22 0.77
CA VAL A 71 -7.42 6.48 0.16
C VAL A 71 -8.94 6.49 0.04
N GLY A 72 -9.57 7.18 0.97
CA GLY A 72 -11.03 7.22 1.11
C GLY A 72 -11.44 7.28 2.58
N PRO A 73 -12.73 7.10 2.87
CA PRO A 73 -13.21 7.16 4.24
C PRO A 73 -12.69 5.99 5.08
N ALA A 74 -12.46 6.25 6.35
CA ALA A 74 -12.10 5.23 7.31
C ALA A 74 -13.24 4.22 7.47
N ALA A 75 -12.89 2.94 7.53
CA ALA A 75 -13.83 1.87 7.85
C ALA A 75 -13.77 1.55 9.34
N GLU A 76 -14.86 1.00 9.86
CA GLU A 76 -14.90 0.53 11.24
C GLU A 76 -14.13 -0.80 11.37
N GLY A 77 -13.58 -1.03 12.55
CA GLY A 77 -13.02 -2.32 12.94
C GLY A 77 -11.56 -2.51 12.64
N TRP A 78 -10.86 -1.50 12.12
CA TRP A 78 -9.42 -1.57 11.98
C TRP A 78 -8.68 -0.95 13.18
N ASP A 79 -7.43 -1.34 13.35
CA ASP A 79 -6.56 -0.77 14.39
C ASP A 79 -5.89 0.50 13.83
N SER A 80 -6.26 1.65 14.37
CA SER A 80 -5.78 2.95 13.87
C SER A 80 -4.31 3.24 14.22
N THR A 81 -3.65 2.39 14.97
CA THR A 81 -2.22 2.59 15.29
C THR A 81 -1.33 2.45 14.07
N ASN A 82 -1.69 1.58 13.12
CA ASN A 82 -0.93 1.39 11.89
C ASN A 82 -1.82 1.32 10.64
N TRP A 83 -3.01 1.91 10.68
CA TRP A 83 -3.88 2.04 9.52
C TRP A 83 -4.47 3.44 9.49
N HIS A 84 -4.24 4.16 8.39
CA HIS A 84 -4.68 5.53 8.21
C HIS A 84 -5.59 5.65 6.99
N ALA A 85 -6.66 6.42 7.13
CA ALA A 85 -7.48 6.85 6.00
C ALA A 85 -7.06 8.26 5.62
N ILE A 86 -6.86 8.50 4.33
CA ILE A 86 -6.48 9.82 3.85
C ILE A 86 -7.46 10.32 2.79
N SER A 87 -7.63 11.64 2.79
CA SER A 87 -8.27 12.38 1.70
C SER A 87 -7.19 12.97 0.81
N ILE A 88 -7.37 12.92 -0.49
CA ILE A 88 -6.41 13.47 -1.45
C ILE A 88 -7.05 14.57 -2.29
N GLU A 89 -6.23 15.52 -2.74
CA GLU A 89 -6.64 16.48 -3.75
C GLU A 89 -6.56 15.83 -5.14
N GLY A 90 -7.43 16.22 -6.06
CA GLY A 90 -7.43 15.75 -7.44
C GLY A 90 -8.27 14.52 -7.72
N GLY A 91 -8.88 13.93 -6.72
CA GLY A 91 -9.81 12.82 -6.88
C GLY A 91 -9.16 11.44 -6.80
N ILE A 92 -9.92 10.52 -6.21
CA ILE A 92 -9.51 9.13 -6.03
C ILE A 92 -9.36 8.39 -7.36
N PRO A 93 -10.27 8.55 -8.37
CA PRO A 93 -10.14 7.83 -9.64
C PRO A 93 -8.82 8.08 -10.35
N GLU A 94 -8.29 9.29 -10.32
CA GLU A 94 -7.01 9.62 -10.96
C GLU A 94 -5.85 8.93 -10.25
N ALA A 95 -5.87 8.88 -8.92
CA ALA A 95 -4.88 8.15 -8.15
C ALA A 95 -4.96 6.64 -8.40
N VAL A 96 -6.17 6.09 -8.47
CA VAL A 96 -6.40 4.68 -8.83
C VAL A 96 -5.76 4.37 -10.18
N ASP A 97 -5.97 5.22 -11.18
CA ASP A 97 -5.43 5.01 -12.53
C ASP A 97 -3.90 5.05 -12.55
N ARG A 98 -3.29 5.97 -11.81
CA ARG A 98 -1.83 6.04 -11.73
C ARG A 98 -1.22 4.77 -11.14
N PHE A 99 -1.85 4.23 -10.11
CA PHE A 99 -1.40 2.98 -9.49
C PHE A 99 -1.73 1.76 -10.34
N ALA A 100 -2.92 1.74 -10.97
CA ALA A 100 -3.33 0.66 -11.85
C ALA A 100 -2.43 0.51 -13.07
N ALA A 101 -1.78 1.58 -13.52
CA ALA A 101 -0.83 1.54 -14.62
C ALA A 101 0.38 0.63 -14.34
N LEU A 102 0.64 0.30 -13.07
CA LEU A 102 1.68 -0.65 -12.68
C LEU A 102 1.25 -2.12 -12.84
N SER A 103 -0.05 -2.36 -13.04
CA SER A 103 -0.57 -3.72 -13.23
C SER A 103 -0.32 -4.20 -14.65
N GLU A 104 0.06 -5.45 -14.79
CA GLU A 104 0.13 -6.16 -16.06
C GLU A 104 -1.20 -6.82 -16.45
N ARG A 105 -2.18 -6.77 -15.54
CA ARG A 105 -3.50 -7.35 -15.75
C ARG A 105 -4.52 -6.26 -16.02
N ASP A 106 -5.34 -6.47 -17.03
CA ASP A 106 -6.51 -5.65 -17.26
C ASP A 106 -7.64 -6.12 -16.35
N SER A 107 -7.87 -5.37 -15.28
CA SER A 107 -8.88 -5.71 -14.28
C SER A 107 -9.56 -4.45 -13.76
N ALA A 108 -10.88 -4.50 -13.67
CA ALA A 108 -11.70 -3.45 -13.05
C ALA A 108 -11.87 -3.65 -11.54
N ALA A 109 -11.37 -4.73 -10.97
CA ALA A 109 -11.45 -4.99 -9.54
C ALA A 109 -10.60 -3.98 -8.75
N PRO A 110 -11.01 -3.61 -7.54
CA PRO A 110 -10.17 -2.78 -6.69
C PRO A 110 -8.83 -3.47 -6.42
N MET A 111 -7.76 -2.70 -6.38
CA MET A 111 -6.40 -3.21 -6.21
C MET A 111 -5.84 -2.84 -4.85
N ILE A 112 -5.09 -3.77 -4.26
CA ILE A 112 -4.24 -3.53 -3.11
C ILE A 112 -2.80 -3.47 -3.62
N HIS A 113 -2.10 -2.41 -3.29
CA HIS A 113 -0.70 -2.23 -3.67
C HIS A 113 0.19 -2.43 -2.46
N VAL A 114 1.14 -3.33 -2.57
CA VAL A 114 2.15 -3.54 -1.53
C VAL A 114 3.42 -2.83 -1.96
N ILE A 115 3.86 -1.90 -1.12
CA ILE A 115 5.04 -1.08 -1.35
C ILE A 115 6.09 -1.48 -0.33
N ASP A 116 7.24 -1.92 -0.81
CA ASP A 116 8.34 -2.32 0.05
C ASP A 116 9.14 -1.11 0.51
N ARG A 117 10.02 -1.33 1.44
CA ARG A 117 10.95 -0.30 1.94
C ARG A 117 11.75 0.29 0.78
N GLY A 118 12.04 1.57 0.87
CA GLY A 118 12.66 2.31 -0.21
C GLY A 118 11.69 2.80 -1.29
N GLY A 119 10.38 2.60 -1.12
CA GLY A 119 9.36 3.07 -2.05
C GLY A 119 9.20 2.18 -3.30
N ARG A 120 9.69 0.94 -3.26
CA ARG A 120 9.56 0.00 -4.37
C ARG A 120 8.15 -0.59 -4.40
N HIS A 121 7.47 -0.47 -5.53
CA HIS A 121 6.19 -1.14 -5.75
C HIS A 121 6.45 -2.64 -5.94
N ALA A 122 6.01 -3.44 -4.97
CA ALA A 122 6.39 -4.86 -4.89
C ALA A 122 5.32 -5.79 -5.47
N ALA A 123 4.04 -5.53 -5.21
CA ALA A 123 2.97 -6.43 -5.66
C ALA A 123 1.63 -5.73 -5.75
N ILE A 124 0.73 -6.33 -6.51
CA ILE A 124 -0.68 -5.95 -6.59
C ILE A 124 -1.51 -7.19 -6.27
N PHE A 125 -2.50 -7.03 -5.38
CA PHE A 125 -3.52 -8.03 -5.11
C PHE A 125 -4.86 -7.50 -5.62
N HIS A 126 -5.55 -8.26 -6.43
CA HIS A 126 -6.78 -7.83 -7.10
C HIS A 126 -8.03 -8.31 -6.37
N GLY A 127 -8.97 -7.40 -6.16
CA GLY A 127 -10.28 -7.72 -5.59
C GLY A 127 -10.20 -8.27 -4.17
N ALA A 128 -10.98 -9.30 -3.90
CA ALA A 128 -11.03 -10.02 -2.63
C ALA A 128 -11.02 -11.56 -2.84
N ASP A 129 -10.59 -12.01 -4.02
CA ASP A 129 -10.58 -13.43 -4.40
C ASP A 129 -9.28 -14.15 -4.01
N PHE A 130 -8.50 -13.56 -3.13
CA PHE A 130 -7.29 -14.17 -2.60
C PHE A 130 -7.45 -14.40 -1.09
N SER A 131 -6.66 -15.33 -0.55
CA SER A 131 -6.67 -15.58 0.89
C SER A 131 -5.92 -14.48 1.65
N HIS A 132 -6.50 -14.03 2.77
CA HIS A 132 -5.80 -13.10 3.67
C HIS A 132 -4.47 -13.68 4.17
N VAL A 133 -4.39 -15.00 4.28
CA VAL A 133 -3.15 -15.70 4.66
C VAL A 133 -2.06 -15.45 3.61
N ASN A 134 -2.40 -15.50 2.32
CA ASN A 134 -1.42 -15.26 1.26
C ASN A 134 -0.83 -13.86 1.31
N LEU A 135 -1.65 -12.85 1.53
CA LEU A 135 -1.15 -11.47 1.67
C LEU A 135 -0.32 -11.33 2.95
N THR A 136 -0.77 -11.90 4.05
CA THR A 136 -0.02 -11.87 5.33
C THR A 136 1.34 -12.53 5.17
N LEU A 137 1.41 -13.70 4.51
CA LEU A 137 2.68 -14.39 4.26
C LEU A 137 3.59 -13.59 3.32
N TYR A 138 3.02 -12.94 2.30
CA TYR A 138 3.79 -12.10 1.40
C TYR A 138 4.44 -10.93 2.16
N ILE A 139 3.70 -10.27 3.04
CA ILE A 139 4.21 -9.20 3.89
C ILE A 139 5.30 -9.74 4.82
N ASN A 140 5.08 -10.90 5.41
CA ASN A 140 6.08 -11.54 6.27
C ASN A 140 7.38 -11.81 5.52
N ASP A 141 7.30 -12.29 4.30
CA ASP A 141 8.49 -12.53 3.47
C ASP A 141 9.24 -11.23 3.20
N LEU A 142 8.53 -10.13 2.93
CA LEU A 142 9.17 -8.82 2.75
C LEU A 142 9.86 -8.34 4.03
N THR A 143 9.25 -8.55 5.20
CA THR A 143 9.85 -8.12 6.47
C THR A 143 11.12 -8.89 6.79
N ASN A 144 11.21 -10.15 6.37
CA ASN A 144 12.36 -11.03 6.60
C ASN A 144 13.44 -10.90 5.53
N ALA A 145 13.11 -10.31 4.37
CA ALA A 145 14.09 -10.05 3.33
C ALA A 145 14.88 -8.78 3.63
N PRO A 146 16.13 -8.66 3.17
CA PRO A 146 16.83 -7.38 3.25
C PRO A 146 16.09 -6.33 2.41
N PRO A 147 16.16 -5.03 2.79
CA PRO A 147 15.58 -3.98 1.97
C PRO A 147 16.13 -4.02 0.54
N PRO A 148 15.31 -3.65 -0.47
CA PRO A 148 15.79 -3.63 -1.85
C PRO A 148 17.01 -2.74 -1.99
N GLU A 149 18.04 -3.24 -2.68
CA GLU A 149 19.21 -2.43 -3.01
C GLU A 149 18.90 -1.52 -4.19
N PRO A 150 19.37 -0.26 -4.16
CA PRO A 150 19.25 0.60 -5.32
C PRO A 150 20.03 0.01 -6.50
N GLY A 151 19.51 0.17 -7.72
CA GLY A 151 20.19 -0.24 -8.92
C GLY A 151 21.51 0.53 -9.11
N ILE A 152 22.37 0.03 -9.99
CA ILE A 152 23.69 0.66 -10.26
C ILE A 152 23.53 2.12 -10.68
N LEU A 153 22.54 2.42 -11.51
CA LEU A 153 22.28 3.79 -11.96
C LEU A 153 21.85 4.70 -10.81
N ASP A 154 21.07 4.19 -9.88
CA ASP A 154 20.65 4.95 -8.70
C ASP A 154 21.84 5.28 -7.81
N ARG A 155 22.78 4.34 -7.65
CA ARG A 155 24.01 4.55 -6.89
C ARG A 155 24.90 5.62 -7.56
N ILE A 156 24.98 5.61 -8.87
CA ILE A 156 25.74 6.62 -9.63
C ILE A 156 25.13 7.99 -9.42
N PHE A 157 23.81 8.12 -9.51
CA PHE A 157 23.10 9.38 -9.29
C PHE A 157 23.25 9.90 -7.86
N GLU A 158 23.28 9.03 -6.87
CA GLU A 158 23.52 9.41 -5.48
C GLU A 158 24.91 10.01 -5.26
N VAL A 159 25.92 9.47 -5.94
CA VAL A 159 27.30 9.96 -5.85
C VAL A 159 27.43 11.36 -6.44
N PHE A 160 26.60 11.72 -7.42
CA PHE A 160 26.66 13.02 -8.11
C PHE A 160 25.63 14.04 -7.62
N ARG A 161 24.93 13.76 -6.55
CA ARG A 161 24.01 14.70 -5.92
C ARG A 161 24.72 15.69 -5.01
#